data_7965ec9107b3f3159b9501c8b5b5f742
#
_entry.id   7965ec9107b3f3159b9501c8b5b5f742
#
_cell.length_a   1.000
_cell.length_b   1.000
_cell.length_c   1.000
_cell.angle_alpha   90.00
_cell.angle_beta   90.00
_cell.angle_gamma   90.00
#
_symmetry.space_group_name_H-M   'P 1'
#
loop_
_entity.id
_entity.type
_entity.pdbx_description
1 polymer ?
#
loop_
_entity_poly.entity_id
_entity_poly.type
_entity_poly.pdbx_seq_one_letter_code
_entity_poly.pdbx_strand_id
1 'polypeptide(L)'
;MSSLIRRMRFPISSLLALALVTPVHAEQGVDSLPDYSKVPGISGSLLSVGSDTLAGMTTLWVEEFKSYYPNVNAQVQASGSSTAPPALTEGTAHLGPMSRPMRLREVEAFEREHGYKPTALRVAIDAIGLFVHRDNPIEGLNFREIDSIFSETLRCGATKPLNNWQDLGINQPWAKHRFQLFGRNSVSGTYGYFKQNALCSGDFKNRVNEQPGSASVVQSVASSISGIGYSGIGYRVAGVKLIPIAEHGSDYVEPTRANILSGDYPLSRFLYVYVNKHPDNPLSPVEREFLTFVFSKQGQELVEKDGYLAIPPEFAEQELAKVGL
;
A
#
# COMPACT_ATOMS: atom_id res chain seq x y z
N MET A 1 -37.66 76.52 -28.16
CA MET A 1 -38.38 75.79 -27.08
C MET A 1 -37.32 74.82 -26.47
N SER A 2 -36.98 75.15 -25.24
CA SER A 2 -35.88 74.50 -24.45
C SER A 2 -36.34 73.18 -23.88
N SER A 3 -35.42 72.20 -23.88
CA SER A 3 -35.51 71.05 -22.97
C SER A 3 -34.14 70.76 -22.30
N LEU A 4 -34.16 70.95 -20.99
CA LEU A 4 -33.09 70.72 -20.07
C LEU A 4 -32.71 69.21 -20.03
N ILE A 5 -31.48 68.88 -20.21
CA ILE A 5 -30.89 67.57 -19.94
C ILE A 5 -30.28 67.62 -18.54
N ARG A 6 -30.90 66.94 -17.60
CA ARG A 6 -30.47 66.77 -16.21
C ARG A 6 -29.47 65.60 -16.13
N ARG A 7 -28.19 65.88 -15.90
CA ARG A 7 -27.14 64.88 -15.70
C ARG A 7 -27.32 64.24 -14.30
N MET A 8 -27.68 62.91 -14.26
CA MET A 8 -27.63 62.09 -13.06
C MET A 8 -26.21 61.56 -12.88
N ARG A 9 -25.61 61.91 -11.75
CA ARG A 9 -24.33 61.33 -11.27
C ARG A 9 -24.68 60.10 -10.49
N PHE A 10 -24.20 58.91 -10.92
CA PHE A 10 -24.20 57.66 -10.12
C PHE A 10 -22.90 57.60 -9.30
N PRO A 11 -22.98 57.23 -8.02
CA PRO A 11 -21.78 56.95 -7.22
C PRO A 11 -21.18 55.61 -7.61
N ILE A 12 -19.87 55.59 -7.83
CA ILE A 12 -19.07 54.39 -8.06
C ILE A 12 -18.90 53.74 -6.69
N SER A 13 -19.65 52.68 -6.43
CA SER A 13 -19.43 51.78 -5.27
C SER A 13 -18.28 50.82 -5.60
N SER A 14 -17.13 51.07 -4.99
CA SER A 14 -16.00 50.16 -5.04
C SER A 14 -16.34 48.85 -4.31
N LEU A 15 -16.61 47.79 -5.05
CA LEU A 15 -16.70 46.42 -4.51
C LEU A 15 -15.25 45.97 -4.20
N LEU A 16 -14.93 45.93 -2.92
CA LEU A 16 -13.74 45.31 -2.40
C LEU A 16 -13.93 43.79 -2.50
N ALA A 17 -13.33 43.15 -3.53
CA ALA A 17 -13.30 41.70 -3.65
C ALA A 17 -12.39 41.15 -2.56
N LEU A 18 -12.98 40.60 -1.48
CA LEU A 18 -12.28 39.83 -0.47
C LEU A 18 -11.89 38.50 -1.11
N ALA A 19 -10.64 38.38 -1.53
CA ALA A 19 -10.07 37.11 -1.96
C ALA A 19 -10.05 36.18 -0.74
N LEU A 20 -10.95 35.20 -0.73
CA LEU A 20 -10.88 34.06 0.18
C LEU A 20 -9.62 33.26 -0.18
N VAL A 21 -8.53 33.51 0.52
CA VAL A 21 -7.35 32.65 0.53
C VAL A 21 -7.79 31.37 1.25
N THR A 22 -8.18 30.36 0.49
CA THR A 22 -8.29 29.01 1.03
C THR A 22 -6.89 28.62 1.51
N PRO A 23 -6.73 28.20 2.78
CA PRO A 23 -5.44 27.68 3.20
C PRO A 23 -5.11 26.46 2.35
N VAL A 24 -4.05 26.57 1.58
CA VAL A 24 -3.37 25.40 1.02
C VAL A 24 -2.96 24.59 2.25
N HIS A 25 -3.61 23.45 2.48
CA HIS A 25 -3.13 22.50 3.46
C HIS A 25 -1.76 22.07 2.97
N ALA A 26 -0.72 22.64 3.57
CA ALA A 26 0.63 22.14 3.40
C ALA A 26 0.58 20.64 3.74
N GLU A 27 1.07 19.81 2.84
CA GLU A 27 1.20 18.37 3.03
C GLU A 27 2.00 18.15 4.33
N GLN A 28 1.27 17.84 5.41
CA GLN A 28 1.89 17.61 6.72
C GLN A 28 2.60 16.26 6.62
N GLY A 29 3.91 16.31 6.38
CA GLY A 29 4.77 15.14 6.30
C GLY A 29 5.02 14.52 7.69
N VAL A 30 5.91 13.54 7.73
CA VAL A 30 6.35 12.83 8.97
C VAL A 30 6.76 13.79 10.07
N ASP A 31 7.30 14.97 9.73
CA ASP A 31 7.76 16.00 10.68
C ASP A 31 6.66 16.58 11.59
N SER A 32 5.40 16.41 11.24
CA SER A 32 4.25 16.86 12.06
C SER A 32 3.73 15.80 13.03
N LEU A 33 4.25 14.56 12.97
CA LEU A 33 3.95 13.53 13.94
C LEU A 33 4.69 13.77 15.26
N PRO A 34 4.13 13.32 16.41
CA PRO A 34 4.80 13.44 17.69
C PRO A 34 6.07 12.59 17.75
N ASP A 35 7.11 13.12 18.39
CA ASP A 35 8.31 12.34 18.67
C ASP A 35 8.00 11.20 19.66
N TYR A 36 8.64 10.06 19.44
CA TYR A 36 8.53 8.93 20.35
C TYR A 36 9.26 9.23 21.67
N SER A 37 8.56 9.08 22.77
CA SER A 37 9.10 9.23 24.11
C SER A 37 9.10 7.90 24.85
N LYS A 38 10.29 7.38 25.16
CA LYS A 38 10.48 6.12 25.87
C LYS A 38 9.87 6.16 27.28
N VAL A 39 9.09 5.11 27.64
CA VAL A 39 8.60 4.92 29.00
C VAL A 39 9.38 3.79 29.72
N PRO A 40 9.57 3.83 31.05
CA PRO A 40 10.31 2.79 31.76
C PRO A 40 9.48 1.51 31.92
N GLY A 41 10.18 0.38 32.11
CA GLY A 41 9.56 -0.89 32.56
C GLY A 41 8.95 -1.74 31.44
N ILE A 42 9.16 -1.42 30.17
CA ILE A 42 8.66 -2.24 29.04
C ILE A 42 9.56 -3.47 28.82
N SER A 43 8.94 -4.63 28.85
CA SER A 43 9.55 -5.93 28.59
C SER A 43 8.46 -6.92 28.17
N GLY A 44 8.85 -8.07 27.65
CA GLY A 44 7.93 -9.14 27.23
C GLY A 44 8.20 -9.63 25.82
N SER A 45 7.27 -10.39 25.28
CA SER A 45 7.37 -10.95 23.92
C SER A 45 6.47 -10.22 22.96
N LEU A 46 6.94 -10.02 21.74
CA LEU A 46 6.20 -9.42 20.64
C LEU A 46 6.39 -10.29 19.39
N LEU A 47 5.40 -11.09 19.04
CA LEU A 47 5.46 -11.95 17.86
C LEU A 47 4.59 -11.37 16.75
N SER A 48 5.22 -11.11 15.62
CA SER A 48 4.60 -10.64 14.38
C SER A 48 4.55 -11.77 13.36
N VAL A 49 3.35 -12.11 12.87
CA VAL A 49 3.14 -13.15 11.85
C VAL A 49 2.27 -12.58 10.73
N GLY A 50 2.77 -12.56 9.49
CA GLY A 50 1.95 -12.03 8.40
C GLY A 50 2.68 -11.74 7.11
N SER A 51 2.40 -10.57 6.55
CA SER A 51 2.76 -10.15 5.18
C SER A 51 4.26 -10.01 4.96
N ASP A 52 4.75 -10.66 3.92
CA ASP A 52 6.10 -10.42 3.37
C ASP A 52 6.25 -8.98 2.82
N THR A 53 5.19 -8.39 2.30
CA THR A 53 5.24 -6.99 1.82
C THR A 53 5.70 -6.03 2.92
N LEU A 54 5.30 -6.27 4.17
CA LEU A 54 5.69 -5.45 5.32
C LEU A 54 6.95 -5.97 6.04
N ALA A 55 7.62 -6.99 5.51
CA ALA A 55 8.74 -7.65 6.20
C ALA A 55 9.87 -6.68 6.55
N GLY A 56 10.33 -5.87 5.58
CA GLY A 56 11.37 -4.88 5.77
C GLY A 56 11.00 -3.86 6.85
N MET A 57 9.86 -3.22 6.66
CA MET A 57 9.32 -2.21 7.58
C MET A 57 9.11 -2.77 8.99
N THR A 58 8.50 -3.96 9.13
CA THR A 58 8.29 -4.58 10.45
C THR A 58 9.62 -4.92 11.11
N THR A 59 10.61 -5.37 10.36
CA THR A 59 11.97 -5.64 10.87
C THR A 59 12.63 -4.36 11.36
N LEU A 60 12.59 -3.28 10.58
CA LEU A 60 13.11 -1.97 10.99
C LEU A 60 12.45 -1.46 12.28
N TRP A 61 11.13 -1.56 12.38
CA TRP A 61 10.41 -1.19 13.60
C TRP A 61 10.85 -2.01 14.82
N VAL A 62 10.95 -3.34 14.65
CA VAL A 62 11.38 -4.22 15.74
C VAL A 62 12.81 -3.95 16.18
N GLU A 63 13.73 -3.74 15.23
CA GLU A 63 15.14 -3.43 15.53
C GLU A 63 15.26 -2.11 16.27
N GLU A 64 14.61 -1.06 15.79
CA GLU A 64 14.63 0.25 16.45
C GLU A 64 13.94 0.20 17.82
N PHE A 65 12.78 -0.45 17.95
CA PHE A 65 12.09 -0.61 19.22
C PHE A 65 12.91 -1.39 20.25
N LYS A 66 13.67 -2.40 19.82
CA LYS A 66 14.61 -3.12 20.71
C LYS A 66 15.78 -2.26 21.16
N SER A 67 16.19 -1.24 20.40
CA SER A 67 17.19 -0.27 20.85
C SER A 67 16.71 0.53 22.06
N TYR A 68 15.41 0.86 22.10
CA TYR A 68 14.78 1.48 23.27
C TYR A 68 14.57 0.48 24.41
N TYR A 69 14.19 -0.77 24.10
CA TYR A 69 13.78 -1.81 25.06
C TYR A 69 14.51 -3.14 24.85
N PRO A 70 15.77 -3.25 25.31
CA PRO A 70 16.59 -4.46 25.09
C PRO A 70 16.02 -5.74 25.70
N ASN A 71 15.11 -5.61 26.69
CA ASN A 71 14.44 -6.74 27.35
C ASN A 71 13.17 -7.21 26.60
N VAL A 72 12.84 -6.64 25.46
CA VAL A 72 11.75 -7.11 24.59
C VAL A 72 12.27 -8.21 23.67
N ASN A 73 11.64 -9.39 23.75
CA ASN A 73 11.88 -10.49 22.83
C ASN A 73 10.92 -10.37 21.63
N ALA A 74 11.38 -9.80 20.53
CA ALA A 74 10.56 -9.63 19.34
C ALA A 74 10.99 -10.57 18.21
N GLN A 75 9.99 -11.16 17.51
CA GLN A 75 10.19 -12.08 16.39
C GLN A 75 9.27 -11.68 15.23
N VAL A 76 9.78 -11.79 14.00
CA VAL A 76 9.05 -11.48 12.76
C VAL A 76 9.01 -12.72 11.86
N GLN A 77 7.81 -13.16 11.50
CA GLN A 77 7.55 -14.23 10.55
C GLN A 77 6.73 -13.69 9.38
N ALA A 78 7.36 -13.53 8.24
CA ALA A 78 6.79 -12.85 7.06
C ALA A 78 6.45 -13.85 5.93
N SER A 79 5.53 -14.77 6.19
CA SER A 79 5.17 -15.86 5.27
C SER A 79 4.01 -15.50 4.31
N GLY A 80 3.40 -14.33 4.47
CA GLY A 80 2.28 -13.84 3.66
C GLY A 80 1.06 -13.47 4.49
N SER A 81 0.25 -12.52 4.00
CA SER A 81 -0.89 -11.97 4.76
C SER A 81 -1.89 -13.00 5.25
N SER A 82 -2.05 -14.12 4.54
CA SER A 82 -3.02 -15.16 4.93
C SER A 82 -2.59 -15.97 6.17
N THR A 83 -1.36 -15.78 6.68
CA THR A 83 -0.91 -16.41 7.94
C THR A 83 -1.27 -15.58 9.17
N ALA A 84 -1.54 -14.29 9.03
CA ALA A 84 -1.88 -13.40 10.14
C ALA A 84 -3.23 -13.76 10.81
N PRO A 85 -4.35 -13.95 10.07
CA PRO A 85 -5.64 -14.22 10.70
C PRO A 85 -5.64 -15.46 11.61
N PRO A 86 -5.19 -16.66 11.18
CA PRO A 86 -5.16 -17.81 12.06
C PRO A 86 -4.22 -17.61 13.27
N ALA A 87 -3.05 -17.01 13.08
CA ALA A 87 -2.11 -16.77 14.17
C ALA A 87 -2.67 -15.81 15.26
N LEU A 88 -3.42 -14.78 14.85
CA LEU A 88 -4.12 -13.89 15.76
C LEU A 88 -5.30 -14.59 16.44
N THR A 89 -6.06 -15.41 15.71
CA THR A 89 -7.20 -16.16 16.25
C THR A 89 -6.76 -17.18 17.29
N GLU A 90 -5.65 -17.87 17.05
CA GLU A 90 -5.07 -18.87 17.96
C GLU A 90 -4.24 -18.25 19.10
N GLY A 91 -4.06 -16.92 19.11
CA GLY A 91 -3.25 -16.22 20.12
C GLY A 91 -1.74 -16.52 20.00
N THR A 92 -1.29 -17.06 18.86
CA THR A 92 0.13 -17.36 18.58
C THR A 92 0.88 -16.17 17.98
N ALA A 93 0.21 -15.06 17.70
CA ALA A 93 0.80 -13.79 17.30
C ALA A 93 0.15 -12.63 18.03
N HIS A 94 0.93 -11.59 18.32
CA HIS A 94 0.46 -10.31 18.87
C HIS A 94 0.11 -9.32 17.77
N LEU A 95 0.89 -9.36 16.68
CA LEU A 95 0.77 -8.46 15.52
C LEU A 95 0.53 -9.28 14.25
N GLY A 96 -0.45 -8.87 13.46
CA GLY A 96 -0.78 -9.48 12.17
C GLY A 96 -0.59 -8.49 11.02
N PRO A 97 0.64 -8.29 10.49
CA PRO A 97 0.85 -7.43 9.33
C PRO A 97 0.15 -8.00 8.09
N MET A 98 -0.58 -7.15 7.37
CA MET A 98 -1.31 -7.56 6.17
C MET A 98 -1.24 -6.48 5.08
N SER A 99 -1.04 -6.91 3.83
CA SER A 99 -1.04 -6.03 2.65
C SER A 99 -2.38 -6.05 1.89
N ARG A 100 -3.43 -6.45 2.56
CA ARG A 100 -4.84 -6.38 2.20
C ARG A 100 -5.69 -6.38 3.47
N PRO A 101 -6.95 -5.93 3.43
CA PRO A 101 -7.88 -6.19 4.52
C PRO A 101 -8.09 -7.69 4.76
N MET A 102 -8.43 -8.07 5.99
CA MET A 102 -8.93 -9.41 6.27
C MET A 102 -10.18 -9.68 5.43
N ARG A 103 -10.30 -10.89 4.90
CA ARG A 103 -11.51 -11.34 4.21
C ARG A 103 -12.62 -11.57 5.25
N LEU A 104 -13.87 -11.46 4.81
CA LEU A 104 -15.01 -11.64 5.71
C LEU A 104 -14.91 -12.95 6.53
N ARG A 105 -14.59 -14.08 5.87
CA ARG A 105 -14.42 -15.38 6.55
C ARG A 105 -13.30 -15.40 7.60
N GLU A 106 -12.24 -14.58 7.41
CA GLU A 106 -11.13 -14.47 8.36
C GLU A 106 -11.56 -13.67 9.58
N VAL A 107 -12.32 -12.58 9.38
CA VAL A 107 -12.93 -11.80 10.46
C VAL A 107 -13.95 -12.63 11.23
N GLU A 108 -14.84 -13.37 10.56
CA GLU A 108 -15.85 -14.23 11.19
C GLU A 108 -15.22 -15.38 11.99
N ALA A 109 -14.08 -15.93 11.52
CA ALA A 109 -13.35 -16.95 12.27
C ALA A 109 -12.81 -16.40 13.59
N PHE A 110 -12.19 -15.22 13.55
CA PHE A 110 -11.70 -14.52 14.72
C PHE A 110 -12.87 -14.16 15.68
N GLU A 111 -13.96 -13.61 15.15
CA GLU A 111 -15.13 -13.21 15.95
C GLU A 111 -15.81 -14.41 16.64
N ARG A 112 -15.86 -15.59 16.01
CA ARG A 112 -16.35 -16.81 16.65
C ARG A 112 -15.50 -17.26 17.84
N GLU A 113 -14.19 -17.10 17.76
CA GLU A 113 -13.27 -17.50 18.82
C GLU A 113 -13.28 -16.52 19.99
N HIS A 114 -13.29 -15.22 19.69
CA HIS A 114 -13.07 -14.19 20.70
C HIS A 114 -14.35 -13.45 21.14
N GLY A 115 -15.45 -13.53 20.37
CA GLY A 115 -16.69 -12.81 20.64
C GLY A 115 -16.69 -11.35 20.17
N TYR A 116 -15.62 -10.89 19.55
CA TYR A 116 -15.46 -9.54 18.98
C TYR A 116 -14.55 -9.58 17.75
N LYS A 117 -14.54 -8.49 16.95
CA LYS A 117 -13.76 -8.42 15.72
C LYS A 117 -12.29 -8.02 15.97
N PRO A 118 -11.35 -8.48 15.14
CA PRO A 118 -9.96 -8.03 15.23
C PRO A 118 -9.87 -6.54 14.86
N THR A 119 -8.96 -5.81 15.52
CA THR A 119 -8.76 -4.38 15.24
C THR A 119 -7.75 -4.21 14.11
N ALA A 120 -8.17 -3.53 13.05
CA ALA A 120 -7.32 -3.18 11.91
C ALA A 120 -6.73 -1.78 12.10
N LEU A 121 -5.40 -1.67 12.06
CA LEU A 121 -4.66 -0.42 12.10
C LEU A 121 -3.99 -0.19 10.74
N ARG A 122 -4.27 0.95 10.11
CA ARG A 122 -3.59 1.38 8.88
C ARG A 122 -2.24 1.98 9.29
N VAL A 123 -1.15 1.36 8.87
CA VAL A 123 0.20 1.73 9.35
C VAL A 123 1.08 2.37 8.30
N ALA A 124 0.74 2.23 7.03
CA ALA A 124 1.46 2.82 5.91
C ALA A 124 0.57 2.87 4.66
N ILE A 125 0.97 3.68 3.68
CA ILE A 125 0.37 3.71 2.35
C ILE A 125 1.36 3.11 1.36
N ASP A 126 0.87 2.20 0.51
CA ASP A 126 1.61 1.47 -0.52
C ASP A 126 0.86 1.59 -1.85
N ALA A 127 1.54 1.25 -2.92
CA ALA A 127 0.92 0.95 -4.19
C ALA A 127 1.51 -0.35 -4.76
N ILE A 128 0.69 -1.10 -5.48
CA ILE A 128 1.23 -2.19 -6.29
C ILE A 128 1.72 -1.60 -7.60
N GLY A 129 3.03 -1.69 -7.82
CA GLY A 129 3.68 -1.32 -9.06
C GLY A 129 3.74 -2.50 -10.04
N LEU A 130 3.59 -2.20 -11.32
CA LEU A 130 3.99 -3.10 -12.39
C LEU A 130 5.45 -2.82 -12.76
N PHE A 131 6.28 -3.83 -12.65
CA PHE A 131 7.71 -3.77 -12.93
C PHE A 131 8.00 -4.45 -14.27
N VAL A 132 8.80 -3.80 -15.08
CA VAL A 132 9.40 -4.34 -16.30
C VAL A 132 10.91 -4.13 -16.27
N HIS A 133 11.64 -4.88 -17.10
CA HIS A 133 13.08 -4.61 -17.25
C HIS A 133 13.32 -3.15 -17.63
N ARG A 134 14.38 -2.53 -17.10
CA ARG A 134 14.66 -1.10 -17.30
C ARG A 134 14.76 -0.67 -18.77
N ASP A 135 15.21 -1.59 -19.65
CA ASP A 135 15.37 -1.32 -21.08
C ASP A 135 14.11 -1.63 -21.91
N ASN A 136 13.00 -2.01 -21.28
CA ASN A 136 11.72 -2.21 -21.96
C ASN A 136 11.12 -0.83 -22.31
N PRO A 137 10.81 -0.54 -23.59
CA PRO A 137 10.35 0.78 -23.99
C PRO A 137 8.86 1.05 -23.73
N ILE A 138 8.11 0.09 -23.17
CA ILE A 138 6.66 0.29 -22.90
C ILE A 138 6.42 1.54 -22.05
N GLU A 139 5.43 2.35 -22.44
CA GLU A 139 5.10 3.62 -21.78
C GLU A 139 4.11 3.44 -20.63
N GLY A 140 3.20 2.47 -20.71
CA GLY A 140 2.21 2.16 -19.68
C GLY A 140 1.31 0.99 -20.09
N LEU A 141 0.43 0.57 -19.18
CA LEU A 141 -0.59 -0.45 -19.44
C LEU A 141 -1.91 -0.04 -18.79
N ASN A 142 -3.03 -0.37 -19.43
CA ASN A 142 -4.34 -0.28 -18.80
C ASN A 142 -4.79 -1.63 -18.24
N PHE A 143 -5.87 -1.64 -17.44
CA PHE A 143 -6.35 -2.87 -16.79
C PHE A 143 -6.78 -3.96 -17.75
N ARG A 144 -7.27 -3.64 -18.97
CA ARG A 144 -7.56 -4.66 -19.98
C ARG A 144 -6.29 -5.34 -20.49
N GLU A 145 -5.23 -4.57 -20.69
CA GLU A 145 -3.93 -5.12 -21.11
C GLU A 145 -3.29 -5.94 -20.00
N ILE A 146 -3.34 -5.44 -18.76
CA ILE A 146 -2.86 -6.18 -17.57
C ILE A 146 -3.62 -7.52 -17.43
N ASP A 147 -4.94 -7.49 -17.55
CA ASP A 147 -5.79 -8.68 -17.53
C ASP A 147 -5.43 -9.63 -18.69
N SER A 148 -5.25 -9.11 -19.91
CA SER A 148 -4.80 -9.89 -21.07
C SER A 148 -3.45 -10.57 -20.88
N ILE A 149 -2.53 -9.94 -20.14
CA ILE A 149 -1.19 -10.44 -19.87
C ILE A 149 -1.21 -11.52 -18.79
N PHE A 150 -1.88 -11.25 -17.65
CA PHE A 150 -1.79 -12.09 -16.45
C PHE A 150 -2.96 -13.06 -16.26
N SER A 151 -4.15 -12.74 -16.80
CA SER A 151 -5.36 -13.51 -16.53
C SER A 151 -5.65 -14.57 -17.61
N GLU A 152 -6.17 -15.71 -17.17
CA GLU A 152 -6.74 -16.74 -18.01
C GLU A 152 -8.20 -16.45 -18.35
N THR A 153 -8.94 -15.82 -17.43
CA THR A 153 -10.39 -15.65 -17.49
C THR A 153 -10.85 -14.30 -18.07
N LEU A 154 -9.94 -13.35 -18.27
CA LEU A 154 -10.14 -12.06 -18.95
C LEU A 154 -11.34 -11.23 -18.42
N ARG A 155 -11.52 -11.16 -17.10
CA ARG A 155 -12.72 -10.57 -16.48
C ARG A 155 -12.76 -9.05 -16.51
N CYS A 156 -11.62 -8.37 -16.76
CA CYS A 156 -11.60 -6.90 -16.92
C CYS A 156 -12.00 -6.45 -18.34
N GLY A 157 -12.56 -7.35 -19.14
CA GLY A 157 -13.11 -7.02 -20.46
C GLY A 157 -12.09 -7.10 -21.60
N ALA A 158 -10.97 -7.75 -21.40
CA ALA A 158 -10.07 -8.13 -22.48
C ALA A 158 -10.76 -9.15 -23.41
N THR A 159 -10.54 -9.02 -24.72
CA THR A 159 -11.16 -9.89 -25.72
C THR A 159 -10.31 -11.09 -26.12
N LYS A 160 -9.00 -11.00 -25.88
CA LYS A 160 -8.02 -12.06 -26.20
C LYS A 160 -6.82 -11.95 -25.26
N PRO A 161 -6.12 -13.08 -24.98
CA PRO A 161 -4.89 -13.04 -24.23
C PRO A 161 -3.76 -12.39 -25.06
N LEU A 162 -2.90 -11.62 -24.41
CA LEU A 162 -1.62 -11.17 -24.93
C LEU A 162 -0.53 -12.16 -24.51
N ASN A 163 0.44 -12.42 -25.38
CA ASN A 163 1.44 -13.45 -25.16
C ASN A 163 2.88 -12.92 -25.15
N ASN A 164 3.14 -11.79 -25.79
CA ASN A 164 4.45 -11.22 -25.95
C ASN A 164 4.35 -9.68 -26.11
N TRP A 165 5.48 -8.99 -26.04
CA TRP A 165 5.55 -7.54 -26.13
C TRP A 165 5.24 -7.01 -27.56
N GLN A 166 5.37 -7.84 -28.62
CA GLN A 166 4.99 -7.45 -29.96
C GLN A 166 3.47 -7.27 -30.09
N ASP A 167 2.67 -8.01 -29.31
CA ASP A 167 1.21 -7.84 -29.26
C ASP A 167 0.81 -6.44 -28.74
N LEU A 168 1.73 -5.74 -28.05
CA LEU A 168 1.61 -4.36 -27.55
C LEU A 168 2.36 -3.33 -28.43
N GLY A 169 2.78 -3.72 -29.65
CA GLY A 169 3.43 -2.80 -30.60
C GLY A 169 4.93 -2.61 -30.39
N ILE A 170 5.57 -3.34 -29.48
CA ILE A 170 7.02 -3.24 -29.29
C ILE A 170 7.75 -3.98 -30.42
N ASN A 171 8.57 -3.26 -31.19
CA ASN A 171 9.28 -3.78 -32.37
C ASN A 171 10.77 -4.06 -32.11
N GLN A 172 11.09 -4.67 -30.98
CA GLN A 172 12.44 -5.13 -30.66
C GLN A 172 12.60 -6.64 -30.97
N PRO A 173 13.80 -7.12 -31.28
CA PRO A 173 14.02 -8.55 -31.58
C PRO A 173 13.50 -9.48 -30.48
N TRP A 174 13.71 -9.10 -29.22
CA TRP A 174 13.26 -9.87 -28.04
C TRP A 174 11.72 -9.79 -27.81
N ALA A 175 11.02 -8.81 -28.39
CA ALA A 175 9.59 -8.60 -28.16
C ALA A 175 8.71 -9.76 -28.65
N LYS A 176 9.23 -10.62 -29.52
CA LYS A 176 8.58 -11.86 -29.98
C LYS A 176 8.59 -12.97 -28.95
N HIS A 177 9.48 -12.89 -27.96
CA HIS A 177 9.53 -13.88 -26.90
C HIS A 177 8.30 -13.75 -26.01
N ARG A 178 7.78 -14.87 -25.55
CA ARG A 178 6.66 -14.88 -24.60
C ARG A 178 6.99 -14.06 -23.37
N PHE A 179 6.00 -13.38 -22.81
CA PHE A 179 6.12 -12.76 -21.48
C PHE A 179 6.64 -13.78 -20.47
N GLN A 180 7.63 -13.38 -19.70
CA GLN A 180 7.98 -14.04 -18.46
C GLN A 180 7.21 -13.33 -17.34
N LEU A 181 6.17 -13.99 -16.85
CA LEU A 181 5.26 -13.45 -15.86
C LEU A 181 5.75 -13.81 -14.47
N PHE A 182 5.91 -12.81 -13.62
CA PHE A 182 6.32 -12.99 -12.24
C PHE A 182 5.26 -12.42 -11.30
N GLY A 183 4.85 -13.20 -10.32
CA GLY A 183 3.84 -12.83 -9.36
C GLY A 183 4.11 -13.43 -7.99
N ARG A 184 3.17 -13.23 -7.09
CA ARG A 184 3.21 -13.79 -5.74
C ARG A 184 2.35 -15.05 -5.69
N ASN A 185 2.61 -15.88 -4.69
CA ASN A 185 1.79 -17.05 -4.39
C ASN A 185 0.46 -16.66 -3.70
N SER A 186 -0.46 -17.60 -3.57
CA SER A 186 -1.82 -17.37 -3.06
C SER A 186 -1.89 -16.99 -1.56
N VAL A 187 -0.83 -17.19 -0.79
CA VAL A 187 -0.73 -16.78 0.64
C VAL A 187 -0.50 -15.27 0.75
N SER A 188 0.08 -14.64 -0.28
CA SER A 188 0.37 -13.22 -0.35
C SER A 188 -0.89 -12.36 -0.39
N GLY A 189 -0.91 -11.29 0.42
CA GLY A 189 -1.93 -10.25 0.32
C GLY A 189 -1.83 -9.48 -0.99
N THR A 190 -0.62 -9.25 -1.49
CA THR A 190 -0.37 -8.59 -2.79
C THR A 190 -0.94 -9.40 -3.95
N TYR A 191 -0.81 -10.74 -3.93
CA TYR A 191 -1.53 -11.61 -4.87
C TYR A 191 -3.04 -11.39 -4.83
N GLY A 192 -3.63 -11.43 -3.64
CA GLY A 192 -5.07 -11.28 -3.49
C GLY A 192 -5.58 -9.91 -3.93
N TYR A 193 -4.87 -8.84 -3.58
CA TYR A 193 -5.21 -7.47 -3.96
C TYR A 193 -5.09 -7.26 -5.48
N PHE A 194 -3.99 -7.73 -6.10
CA PHE A 194 -3.80 -7.63 -7.55
C PHE A 194 -4.86 -8.42 -8.31
N LYS A 195 -5.16 -9.66 -7.89
CA LYS A 195 -6.24 -10.47 -8.46
C LYS A 195 -7.58 -9.74 -8.46
N GLN A 196 -7.92 -9.12 -7.33
CA GLN A 196 -9.20 -8.44 -7.16
C GLN A 196 -9.30 -7.16 -8.00
N ASN A 197 -8.27 -6.32 -7.99
CA ASN A 197 -8.33 -4.96 -8.54
C ASN A 197 -7.80 -4.86 -9.96
N ALA A 198 -6.73 -5.60 -10.31
CA ALA A 198 -6.11 -5.52 -11.63
C ALA A 198 -6.61 -6.62 -12.60
N LEU A 199 -7.17 -7.72 -12.07
CA LEU A 199 -7.73 -8.82 -12.88
C LEU A 199 -9.25 -8.98 -12.68
N CYS A 200 -9.94 -8.04 -12.05
CA CYS A 200 -11.37 -8.08 -11.78
C CYS A 200 -11.82 -9.43 -11.16
N SER A 201 -11.02 -9.93 -10.20
CA SER A 201 -11.17 -11.27 -9.61
C SER A 201 -10.99 -12.43 -10.59
N GLY A 202 -10.40 -12.21 -11.76
CA GLY A 202 -10.04 -13.23 -12.74
C GLY A 202 -8.93 -14.16 -12.24
N ASP A 203 -8.82 -15.33 -12.85
CA ASP A 203 -7.80 -16.31 -12.48
C ASP A 203 -6.49 -16.04 -13.22
N PHE A 204 -5.37 -16.15 -12.51
CA PHE A 204 -4.06 -16.03 -13.11
C PHE A 204 -3.80 -17.16 -14.12
N LYS A 205 -3.02 -16.85 -15.16
CA LYS A 205 -2.47 -17.87 -16.06
C LYS A 205 -1.58 -18.83 -15.28
N ASN A 206 -1.66 -20.13 -15.56
CA ASN A 206 -0.84 -21.16 -14.92
C ASN A 206 0.67 -20.96 -15.13
N ARG A 207 1.06 -20.15 -16.11
CA ARG A 207 2.46 -19.83 -16.42
C ARG A 207 3.03 -18.64 -15.64
N VAL A 208 2.28 -18.05 -14.72
CA VAL A 208 2.83 -17.05 -13.81
C VAL A 208 3.79 -17.75 -12.85
N ASN A 209 5.06 -17.30 -12.86
CA ASN A 209 6.07 -17.80 -11.94
C ASN A 209 5.79 -17.21 -10.56
N GLU A 210 5.22 -18.01 -9.68
CA GLU A 210 4.92 -17.63 -8.31
C GLU A 210 6.20 -17.51 -7.48
N GLN A 211 6.42 -16.34 -6.91
CA GLN A 211 7.57 -16.04 -6.08
C GLN A 211 7.17 -16.01 -4.59
N PRO A 212 8.02 -16.49 -3.69
CA PRO A 212 7.73 -16.49 -2.26
C PRO A 212 7.70 -15.08 -1.66
N GLY A 213 8.47 -14.14 -2.21
CA GLY A 213 8.64 -12.79 -1.70
C GLY A 213 8.54 -11.69 -2.76
N SER A 214 8.32 -10.47 -2.29
CA SER A 214 8.23 -9.27 -3.13
C SER A 214 9.56 -8.95 -3.81
N ALA A 215 10.67 -9.08 -3.09
CA ALA A 215 12.01 -8.86 -3.62
C ALA A 215 12.35 -9.83 -4.77
N SER A 216 12.00 -11.12 -4.63
CA SER A 216 12.26 -12.11 -5.66
C SER A 216 11.48 -11.88 -6.95
N VAL A 217 10.25 -11.32 -6.88
CA VAL A 217 9.53 -10.88 -8.08
C VAL A 217 10.34 -9.84 -8.84
N VAL A 218 10.75 -8.78 -8.15
CA VAL A 218 11.43 -7.64 -8.78
C VAL A 218 12.81 -8.04 -9.33
N GLN A 219 13.56 -8.87 -8.61
CA GLN A 219 14.85 -9.41 -9.07
C GLN A 219 14.69 -10.30 -10.31
N SER A 220 13.63 -11.13 -10.37
CA SER A 220 13.34 -11.95 -11.53
C SER A 220 13.02 -11.10 -12.77
N VAL A 221 12.26 -10.00 -12.58
CA VAL A 221 12.01 -9.02 -13.67
C VAL A 221 13.30 -8.33 -14.10
N ALA A 222 14.16 -7.91 -13.17
CA ALA A 222 15.43 -7.27 -13.47
C ALA A 222 16.38 -8.16 -14.31
N SER A 223 16.23 -9.46 -14.20
CA SER A 223 17.03 -10.45 -14.92
C SER A 223 16.45 -10.89 -16.26
N SER A 224 15.28 -10.38 -16.64
CA SER A 224 14.56 -10.81 -17.86
C SER A 224 14.06 -9.62 -18.67
N ILE A 225 14.60 -9.44 -19.89
CA ILE A 225 14.17 -8.39 -20.82
C ILE A 225 12.70 -8.52 -21.24
N SER A 226 12.14 -9.73 -21.30
CA SER A 226 10.74 -10.01 -21.59
C SER A 226 9.89 -10.12 -20.30
N GLY A 227 10.48 -9.86 -19.14
CA GLY A 227 9.85 -9.98 -17.84
C GLY A 227 8.85 -8.86 -17.56
N ILE A 228 7.77 -9.23 -16.88
CA ILE A 228 6.82 -8.34 -16.24
C ILE A 228 6.36 -8.97 -14.92
N GLY A 229 6.25 -8.17 -13.88
CA GLY A 229 5.81 -8.64 -12.57
C GLY A 229 5.14 -7.54 -11.77
N TYR A 230 4.48 -7.91 -10.69
CA TYR A 230 3.83 -6.97 -9.76
C TYR A 230 4.34 -7.15 -8.33
N SER A 231 4.58 -6.06 -7.66
CA SER A 231 5.05 -6.02 -6.26
C SER A 231 4.69 -4.68 -5.61
N GLY A 232 4.88 -4.57 -4.29
CA GLY A 232 4.85 -3.26 -3.61
C GLY A 232 5.95 -2.36 -4.13
N ILE A 233 5.69 -1.06 -4.22
CA ILE A 233 6.63 -0.08 -4.78
C ILE A 233 7.92 0.05 -3.99
N GLY A 234 7.91 -0.26 -2.68
CA GLY A 234 9.11 -0.24 -1.81
C GLY A 234 10.22 -1.21 -2.23
N TYR A 235 9.92 -2.20 -3.07
CA TYR A 235 10.91 -3.20 -3.53
C TYR A 235 11.66 -2.82 -4.81
N ARG A 236 11.59 -1.57 -5.26
CA ARG A 236 12.25 -1.10 -6.49
C ARG A 236 13.76 -1.28 -6.42
N VAL A 237 14.36 -1.85 -7.48
CA VAL A 237 15.81 -2.02 -7.66
C VAL A 237 16.29 -1.43 -8.99
N ALA A 238 17.60 -1.26 -9.16
CA ALA A 238 18.19 -0.58 -10.32
C ALA A 238 17.93 -1.24 -11.69
N GLY A 239 17.66 -2.55 -11.75
CA GLY A 239 17.44 -3.30 -13.01
C GLY A 239 16.03 -3.22 -13.57
N VAL A 240 15.10 -2.53 -12.91
CA VAL A 240 13.70 -2.43 -13.30
C VAL A 240 13.25 -0.99 -13.42
N LYS A 241 12.16 -0.78 -14.14
CA LYS A 241 11.34 0.43 -14.07
C LYS A 241 9.90 0.09 -13.70
N LEU A 242 9.26 0.98 -12.97
CA LEU A 242 7.81 1.00 -12.79
C LEU A 242 7.17 1.59 -14.04
N ILE A 243 6.06 1.02 -14.46
CA ILE A 243 5.29 1.57 -15.57
C ILE A 243 4.00 2.20 -15.06
N PRO A 244 3.57 3.33 -15.65
CA PRO A 244 2.29 3.95 -15.34
C PRO A 244 1.13 3.04 -15.70
N ILE A 245 0.00 3.21 -15.01
CA ILE A 245 -1.21 2.42 -15.20
C ILE A 245 -2.38 3.35 -15.51
N ALA A 246 -3.24 2.94 -16.44
CA ALA A 246 -4.54 3.56 -16.67
C ALA A 246 -5.67 2.61 -16.28
N GLU A 247 -6.76 3.13 -15.74
CA GLU A 247 -8.00 2.33 -15.57
C GLU A 247 -8.57 1.96 -16.93
N HIS A 248 -8.63 2.94 -17.84
CA HIS A 248 -9.13 2.79 -19.21
C HIS A 248 -8.30 3.62 -20.19
N GLY A 249 -8.23 3.18 -21.44
CA GLY A 249 -7.56 3.93 -22.50
C GLY A 249 -6.05 4.06 -22.29
N SER A 250 -5.53 5.26 -22.39
CA SER A 250 -4.10 5.61 -22.30
C SER A 250 -3.82 6.79 -21.36
N ASP A 251 -4.76 7.14 -20.50
CA ASP A 251 -4.57 8.17 -19.46
C ASP A 251 -3.74 7.58 -18.33
N TYR A 252 -2.46 7.35 -18.61
CA TYR A 252 -1.54 6.68 -17.71
C TYR A 252 -1.17 7.54 -16.51
N VAL A 253 -1.33 7.00 -15.31
CA VAL A 253 -0.95 7.61 -14.03
C VAL A 253 0.31 6.94 -13.50
N GLU A 254 1.33 7.74 -13.23
CA GLU A 254 2.56 7.25 -12.61
C GLU A 254 2.39 7.00 -11.11
N PRO A 255 3.07 5.97 -10.54
CA PRO A 255 3.06 5.71 -9.11
C PRO A 255 3.96 6.70 -8.35
N THR A 256 3.69 7.99 -8.50
CA THR A 256 4.33 9.06 -7.73
C THR A 256 3.70 9.17 -6.34
N ARG A 257 4.46 9.75 -5.38
CA ARG A 257 3.92 10.04 -4.03
C ARG A 257 2.59 10.79 -4.11
N ALA A 258 2.52 11.85 -4.92
CA ALA A 258 1.32 12.66 -5.07
C ALA A 258 0.12 11.83 -5.55
N ASN A 259 0.29 11.07 -6.64
CA ASN A 259 -0.79 10.26 -7.23
C ASN A 259 -1.24 9.10 -6.33
N ILE A 260 -0.34 8.58 -5.49
CA ILE A 260 -0.68 7.53 -4.51
C ILE A 260 -1.47 8.12 -3.36
N LEU A 261 -1.06 9.28 -2.83
CA LEU A 261 -1.74 9.95 -1.71
C LEU A 261 -3.10 10.53 -2.12
N SER A 262 -3.24 11.07 -3.34
CA SER A 262 -4.53 11.53 -3.86
C SER A 262 -5.49 10.38 -4.21
N GLY A 263 -4.98 9.16 -4.38
CA GLY A 263 -5.76 8.01 -4.85
C GLY A 263 -5.93 7.95 -6.37
N ASP A 264 -5.26 8.83 -7.13
CA ASP A 264 -5.31 8.83 -8.60
C ASP A 264 -4.58 7.60 -9.18
N TYR A 265 -3.54 7.08 -8.50
CA TYR A 265 -2.92 5.83 -8.92
C TYR A 265 -3.81 4.63 -8.57
N PRO A 266 -4.29 3.85 -9.57
CA PRO A 266 -5.40 2.91 -9.37
C PRO A 266 -5.11 1.72 -8.44
N LEU A 267 -3.83 1.39 -8.19
CA LEU A 267 -3.42 0.29 -7.32
C LEU A 267 -2.82 0.77 -5.99
N SER A 268 -3.19 1.98 -5.55
CA SER A 268 -2.90 2.49 -4.21
C SER A 268 -3.65 1.71 -3.14
N ARG A 269 -3.03 1.47 -1.98
CA ARG A 269 -3.63 0.73 -0.86
C ARG A 269 -3.04 1.11 0.47
N PHE A 270 -3.77 0.82 1.55
CA PHE A 270 -3.20 0.80 2.90
C PHE A 270 -2.51 -0.53 3.18
N LEU A 271 -1.47 -0.47 3.99
CA LEU A 271 -0.89 -1.60 4.71
C LEU A 271 -1.42 -1.59 6.14
N TYR A 272 -1.68 -2.78 6.67
CA TYR A 272 -2.37 -2.97 7.94
C TYR A 272 -1.51 -3.74 8.93
N VAL A 273 -1.67 -3.43 10.22
CA VAL A 273 -1.36 -4.32 11.33
C VAL A 273 -2.65 -4.63 12.06
N TYR A 274 -3.01 -5.90 12.13
CA TYR A 274 -4.13 -6.36 12.92
C TYR A 274 -3.66 -6.75 14.31
N VAL A 275 -4.49 -6.47 15.32
CA VAL A 275 -4.25 -6.82 16.70
C VAL A 275 -5.51 -7.43 17.35
N ASN A 276 -5.30 -8.29 18.33
CA ASN A 276 -6.36 -8.83 19.16
C ASN A 276 -6.63 -7.87 20.33
N LYS A 277 -7.40 -6.79 20.09
CA LYS A 277 -7.78 -5.81 21.11
C LYS A 277 -9.16 -6.14 21.66
N HIS A 278 -9.18 -6.65 22.92
CA HIS A 278 -10.44 -6.85 23.63
C HIS A 278 -11.14 -5.51 23.86
N PRO A 279 -12.48 -5.41 23.68
CA PRO A 279 -13.22 -4.15 23.89
C PRO A 279 -12.96 -3.49 25.25
N ASP A 280 -13.03 -4.28 26.32
CA ASP A 280 -12.97 -3.78 27.70
C ASP A 280 -11.56 -3.81 28.32
N ASN A 281 -10.58 -4.48 27.70
CA ASN A 281 -9.24 -4.63 28.25
C ASN A 281 -8.20 -3.88 27.39
N PRO A 282 -7.22 -3.22 28.00
CA PRO A 282 -6.12 -2.63 27.24
C PRO A 282 -5.26 -3.74 26.60
N LEU A 283 -4.54 -3.41 25.55
CA LEU A 283 -3.43 -4.22 25.05
C LEU A 283 -2.35 -4.36 26.14
N SER A 284 -1.50 -5.38 26.02
CA SER A 284 -0.34 -5.50 26.91
C SER A 284 0.57 -4.28 26.84
N PRO A 285 1.34 -3.96 27.89
CA PRO A 285 2.22 -2.80 27.87
C PRO A 285 3.18 -2.77 26.68
N VAL A 286 3.74 -3.91 26.27
CA VAL A 286 4.66 -4.00 25.14
C VAL A 286 3.96 -3.76 23.80
N GLU A 287 2.73 -4.24 23.62
CA GLU A 287 1.94 -4.00 22.40
C GLU A 287 1.53 -2.52 22.27
N ARG A 288 1.05 -1.95 23.39
CA ARG A 288 0.70 -0.52 23.44
C ARG A 288 1.87 0.35 23.04
N GLU A 289 3.01 0.11 23.69
CA GLU A 289 4.20 0.91 23.48
C GLU A 289 4.78 0.75 22.06
N PHE A 290 4.74 -0.48 21.52
CA PHE A 290 5.14 -0.74 20.15
C PHE A 290 4.25 0.01 19.14
N LEU A 291 2.94 0.00 19.34
CA LEU A 291 2.02 0.74 18.46
C LEU A 291 2.20 2.26 18.59
N THR A 292 2.41 2.78 19.82
CA THR A 292 2.76 4.19 20.04
C THR A 292 4.03 4.58 19.27
N PHE A 293 5.05 3.70 19.30
CA PHE A 293 6.27 3.89 18.52
C PHE A 293 6.00 3.86 17.00
N VAL A 294 5.24 2.87 16.49
CA VAL A 294 4.92 2.75 15.06
C VAL A 294 4.24 4.00 14.51
N PHE A 295 3.35 4.62 15.29
CA PHE A 295 2.62 5.83 14.89
C PHE A 295 3.31 7.15 15.25
N SER A 296 4.50 7.10 15.82
CA SER A 296 5.35 8.28 16.08
C SER A 296 6.11 8.72 14.83
N LYS A 297 6.74 9.90 14.91
CA LYS A 297 7.64 10.39 13.87
C LYS A 297 8.71 9.36 13.51
N GLN A 298 9.43 8.82 14.50
CA GLN A 298 10.50 7.83 14.29
C GLN A 298 9.99 6.54 13.64
N GLY A 299 8.82 6.04 14.07
CA GLY A 299 8.20 4.86 13.45
C GLY A 299 7.81 5.10 11.99
N GLN A 300 7.29 6.28 11.66
CA GLN A 300 6.89 6.63 10.30
C GLN A 300 8.06 7.03 9.40
N GLU A 301 9.16 7.54 9.92
CA GLU A 301 10.42 7.70 9.19
C GLU A 301 10.97 6.35 8.71
N LEU A 302 10.78 5.28 9.49
CA LEU A 302 11.15 3.92 9.08
C LEU A 302 10.24 3.38 7.95
N VAL A 303 8.97 3.80 7.90
CA VAL A 303 8.08 3.51 6.78
C VAL A 303 8.65 4.08 5.48
N GLU A 304 9.04 5.35 5.49
CA GLU A 304 9.63 6.02 4.32
C GLU A 304 10.99 5.44 3.94
N LYS A 305 11.79 5.05 4.93
CA LYS A 305 13.08 4.38 4.72
C LYS A 305 12.93 3.02 4.01
N ASP A 306 11.84 2.29 4.26
CA ASP A 306 11.53 1.02 3.57
C ASP A 306 10.87 1.24 2.19
N GLY A 307 10.69 2.51 1.77
CA GLY A 307 10.18 2.88 0.45
C GLY A 307 8.66 2.96 0.33
N TYR A 308 7.94 2.95 1.44
CA TYR A 308 6.50 3.19 1.52
C TYR A 308 6.19 4.65 1.88
N LEU A 309 4.93 5.01 1.96
CA LEU A 309 4.50 6.34 2.33
C LEU A 309 3.97 6.33 3.76
N ALA A 310 4.45 7.26 4.57
CA ALA A 310 3.95 7.48 5.90
C ALA A 310 2.46 7.87 5.87
N ILE A 311 1.73 7.51 6.91
CA ILE A 311 0.34 7.95 7.07
C ILE A 311 0.30 9.41 7.56
N PRO A 312 -0.70 10.21 7.14
CA PRO A 312 -0.91 11.56 7.67
C PRO A 312 -1.17 11.54 9.19
N PRO A 313 -0.79 12.61 9.93
CA PRO A 313 -0.94 12.67 11.38
C PRO A 313 -2.36 12.46 11.89
N GLU A 314 -3.35 13.00 11.19
CA GLU A 314 -4.77 12.82 11.51
C GLU A 314 -5.21 11.35 11.42
N PHE A 315 -4.57 10.54 10.55
CA PHE A 315 -4.80 9.11 10.51
C PHE A 315 -4.11 8.40 11.67
N ALA A 316 -2.90 8.81 12.05
CA ALA A 316 -2.18 8.22 13.17
C ALA A 316 -2.99 8.31 14.47
N GLU A 317 -3.55 9.48 14.79
CA GLU A 317 -4.43 9.69 15.95
C GLU A 317 -5.68 8.79 15.89
N GLN A 318 -6.34 8.72 14.73
CA GLN A 318 -7.51 7.85 14.55
C GLN A 318 -7.18 6.37 14.74
N GLU A 319 -6.03 5.92 14.27
CA GLU A 319 -5.62 4.53 14.41
C GLU A 319 -5.27 4.18 15.86
N LEU A 320 -4.55 5.03 16.56
CA LEU A 320 -4.24 4.88 17.97
C LEU A 320 -5.51 4.87 18.84
N ALA A 321 -6.48 5.73 18.55
CA ALA A 321 -7.77 5.77 19.28
C ALA A 321 -8.54 4.44 19.21
N LYS A 322 -8.41 3.64 18.13
CA LYS A 322 -9.05 2.32 18.01
C LYS A 322 -8.57 1.32 19.07
N VAL A 323 -7.38 1.52 19.59
CA VAL A 323 -6.78 0.65 20.61
C VAL A 323 -6.67 1.31 21.98
N GLY A 324 -7.24 2.51 22.13
CA GLY A 324 -7.29 3.26 23.38
C GLY A 324 -5.97 3.94 23.73
N LEU A 325 -5.28 4.46 22.73
CA LEU A 325 -4.01 5.21 22.82
C LEU A 325 -4.19 6.63 22.29
#